data_0ccccc55d78c361029b56de8576a230a
#
_entry.id   0ccccc55d78c361029b56de8576a230a
#
_cell.length_a   1.000
_cell.length_b   1.000
_cell.length_c   1.000
_cell.angle_alpha   90.00
_cell.angle_beta   90.00
_cell.angle_gamma   90.00
#
_symmetry.space_group_name_H-M   'P 1'
#
loop_
_entity.id
_entity.type
_entity.pdbx_description
1 polymer ?
#
loop_
_entity_poly.entity_id
_entity_poly.type
_entity_poly.pdbx_seq_one_letter_code
_entity_poly.pdbx_strand_id
1 'polypeptide(L)'
;MRRQTFLDVARAHQLPVDDGWVVLGEQTTPAGGSAFETLRAAHPDMTAVLAFNDLVAIGAFQTARRLGVAVPAECALVGFDGLSIGELIDPPLTTIHLDKRRLGELAVHQVNQLLAGELPPPAVLSPHLVIRGTT
;
A
#
# COMPACT_ATOMS: atom_id res chain seq x y z
N MET A 1 13.42 -1.64 2.21
CA MET A 1 12.76 -2.72 2.98
C MET A 1 11.49 -3.23 2.29
N ARG A 2 10.36 -2.49 2.15
CA ARG A 2 9.11 -3.01 1.52
C ARG A 2 9.30 -3.56 0.10
N ARG A 3 10.02 -2.83 -0.78
CA ARG A 3 10.33 -3.31 -2.15
C ARG A 3 11.04 -4.66 -2.14
N GLN A 4 12.09 -4.81 -1.34
CA GLN A 4 12.83 -6.07 -1.29
C GLN A 4 11.95 -7.21 -0.78
N THR A 5 11.18 -6.98 0.29
CA THR A 5 10.23 -7.97 0.80
C THR A 5 9.21 -8.39 -0.26
N PHE A 6 8.66 -7.43 -1.04
CA PHE A 6 7.75 -7.73 -2.14
C PHE A 6 8.40 -8.67 -3.17
N LEU A 7 9.60 -8.33 -3.65
CA LEU A 7 10.32 -9.15 -4.63
C LEU A 7 10.69 -10.54 -4.10
N ASP A 8 11.08 -10.63 -2.82
CA ASP A 8 11.43 -11.91 -2.20
C ASP A 8 10.19 -12.81 -2.04
N VAL A 9 9.04 -12.25 -1.64
CA VAL A 9 7.77 -12.97 -1.57
C VAL A 9 7.30 -13.39 -2.96
N ALA A 10 7.37 -12.50 -3.95
CA ALA A 10 7.01 -12.80 -5.32
C ALA A 10 7.83 -13.98 -5.88
N ARG A 11 9.14 -13.99 -5.67
CA ARG A 11 10.01 -15.10 -6.04
C ARG A 11 9.63 -16.40 -5.33
N ALA A 12 9.36 -16.34 -4.02
CA ALA A 12 8.96 -17.51 -3.24
C ALA A 12 7.67 -18.15 -3.77
N HIS A 13 6.77 -17.33 -4.32
CA HIS A 13 5.51 -17.77 -4.95
C HIS A 13 5.62 -17.98 -6.47
N GLN A 14 6.84 -17.93 -7.04
CA GLN A 14 7.09 -18.13 -8.47
C GLN A 14 6.31 -17.16 -9.37
N LEU A 15 6.02 -15.96 -8.87
CA LEU A 15 5.40 -14.91 -9.67
C LEU A 15 6.43 -14.31 -10.63
N PRO A 16 6.06 -14.03 -11.90
CA PRO A 16 6.97 -13.53 -12.92
C PRO A 16 7.23 -12.03 -12.75
N VAL A 17 7.66 -11.60 -11.56
CA VAL A 17 7.93 -10.20 -11.24
C VAL A 17 9.40 -9.99 -10.91
N ASP A 18 9.96 -8.92 -11.44
CA ASP A 18 11.32 -8.46 -11.21
C ASP A 18 11.35 -6.96 -10.91
N ASP A 19 12.52 -6.33 -10.98
CA ASP A 19 12.67 -4.90 -10.76
C ASP A 19 11.91 -4.02 -11.77
N GLY A 20 11.62 -4.50 -12.96
CA GLY A 20 10.83 -3.81 -13.99
C GLY A 20 9.35 -3.66 -13.60
N TRP A 21 8.87 -4.47 -12.66
CA TRP A 21 7.51 -4.36 -12.10
C TRP A 21 7.41 -3.37 -10.93
N VAL A 22 8.47 -2.64 -10.63
CA VAL A 22 8.50 -1.71 -9.49
C VAL A 22 8.79 -0.30 -9.96
N VAL A 23 7.81 0.59 -9.85
CA VAL A 23 8.00 2.02 -10.10
C VAL A 23 8.27 2.73 -8.78
N LEU A 24 9.38 3.46 -8.72
CA LEU A 24 9.73 4.32 -7.59
C LEU A 24 9.24 5.74 -7.85
N GLY A 25 8.69 6.39 -6.83
CA GLY A 25 8.17 7.74 -6.96
C GLY A 25 7.77 8.35 -5.61
N GLU A 26 7.20 9.53 -5.67
CA GLU A 26 6.65 10.21 -4.50
C GLU A 26 5.41 9.49 -3.95
N GLN A 27 5.14 9.71 -2.65
CA GLN A 27 4.02 9.08 -1.96
C GLN A 27 2.75 9.95 -2.07
N THR A 28 2.43 10.39 -3.27
CA THR A 28 1.31 11.30 -3.56
C THR A 28 0.32 10.67 -4.53
N THR A 29 -0.92 11.16 -4.53
CA THR A 29 -1.96 10.73 -5.47
C THR A 29 -1.55 10.94 -6.94
N PRO A 30 -0.99 12.09 -7.36
CA PRO A 30 -0.51 12.26 -8.73
C PRO A 30 0.58 11.27 -9.13
N ALA A 31 1.56 11.02 -8.24
CA ALA A 31 2.62 10.06 -8.50
C ALA A 31 2.09 8.62 -8.63
N GLY A 32 1.07 8.26 -7.86
CA GLY A 32 0.36 6.99 -7.99
C GLY A 32 -0.28 6.80 -9.35
N GLY A 33 -0.89 7.87 -9.89
CA GLY A 33 -1.46 7.86 -11.24
C GLY A 33 -0.40 7.66 -12.32
N SER A 34 0.69 8.41 -12.28
CA SER A 34 1.81 8.28 -13.24
C SER A 34 2.49 6.91 -13.16
N ALA A 35 2.64 6.36 -11.95
CA ALA A 35 3.20 5.03 -11.76
C ALA A 35 2.30 3.95 -12.38
N PHE A 36 0.97 4.06 -12.23
CA PHE A 36 0.03 3.13 -12.86
C PHE A 36 0.13 3.18 -14.39
N GLU A 37 0.20 4.36 -15.00
CA GLU A 37 0.39 4.50 -16.44
C GLU A 37 1.69 3.84 -16.92
N THR A 38 2.78 4.06 -16.21
CA THR A 38 4.08 3.47 -16.52
C THR A 38 4.02 1.94 -16.46
N LEU A 39 3.46 1.38 -15.38
CA LEU A 39 3.31 -0.07 -15.23
C LEU A 39 2.39 -0.65 -16.31
N ARG A 40 1.25 -0.02 -16.57
CA ARG A 40 0.28 -0.51 -17.58
C ARG A 40 0.85 -0.49 -18.99
N ALA A 41 1.67 0.51 -19.31
CA ALA A 41 2.35 0.59 -20.60
C ALA A 41 3.42 -0.49 -20.77
N ALA A 42 4.18 -0.79 -19.71
CA ALA A 42 5.21 -1.81 -19.71
C ALA A 42 4.64 -3.24 -19.61
N HIS A 43 3.55 -3.41 -18.86
CA HIS A 43 2.92 -4.70 -18.53
C HIS A 43 1.40 -4.62 -18.78
N PRO A 44 0.95 -4.69 -20.05
CA PRO A 44 -0.47 -4.56 -20.39
C PRO A 44 -1.38 -5.65 -19.80
N ASP A 45 -0.80 -6.76 -19.40
CA ASP A 45 -1.44 -7.95 -18.82
C ASP A 45 -1.39 -7.99 -17.29
N MET A 46 -0.91 -6.93 -16.63
CA MET A 46 -0.89 -6.89 -15.17
C MET A 46 -2.31 -7.00 -14.59
N THR A 47 -2.47 -7.86 -13.59
CA THR A 47 -3.77 -8.15 -12.94
C THR A 47 -3.89 -7.61 -11.53
N ALA A 48 -2.81 -7.10 -10.95
CA ALA A 48 -2.83 -6.53 -9.61
C ALA A 48 -1.74 -5.47 -9.41
N VAL A 49 -2.02 -4.49 -8.56
CA VAL A 49 -1.08 -3.48 -8.10
C VAL A 49 -1.08 -3.41 -6.57
N LEU A 50 0.09 -3.53 -5.97
CA LEU A 50 0.34 -3.23 -4.57
C LEU A 50 0.95 -1.84 -4.47
N ALA A 51 0.22 -0.89 -3.93
CA ALA A 51 0.68 0.47 -3.76
C ALA A 51 1.44 0.65 -2.43
N PHE A 52 2.38 1.60 -2.42
CA PHE A 52 3.16 1.92 -1.23
C PHE A 52 2.29 2.41 -0.06
N ASN A 53 1.25 3.21 -0.36
CA ASN A 53 0.26 3.69 0.59
C ASN A 53 -1.10 3.93 -0.08
N ASP A 54 -2.13 4.29 0.69
CA ASP A 54 -3.49 4.50 0.19
C ASP A 54 -3.59 5.70 -0.76
N LEU A 55 -2.80 6.77 -0.58
CA LEU A 55 -2.82 7.92 -1.49
C LEU A 55 -2.32 7.53 -2.88
N VAL A 56 -1.23 6.76 -2.95
CA VAL A 56 -0.70 6.21 -4.20
C VAL A 56 -1.72 5.26 -4.84
N ALA A 57 -2.38 4.39 -4.03
CA ALA A 57 -3.43 3.50 -4.53
C ALA A 57 -4.62 4.27 -5.12
N ILE A 58 -5.07 5.35 -4.48
CA ILE A 58 -6.17 6.20 -4.96
C ILE A 58 -5.78 6.85 -6.30
N GLY A 59 -4.55 7.32 -6.45
CA GLY A 59 -4.05 7.86 -7.72
C GLY A 59 -4.02 6.82 -8.83
N ALA A 60 -3.55 5.62 -8.53
CA ALA A 60 -3.58 4.48 -9.45
C ALA A 60 -5.02 4.14 -9.84
N PHE A 61 -5.96 4.09 -8.88
CA PHE A 61 -7.37 3.83 -9.12
C PHE A 61 -8.03 4.87 -10.05
N GLN A 62 -7.79 6.17 -9.79
CA GLN A 62 -8.31 7.24 -10.63
C GLN A 62 -7.80 7.13 -12.08
N THR A 63 -6.54 6.78 -12.23
CA THR A 63 -5.91 6.58 -13.53
C THR A 63 -6.43 5.33 -14.22
N ALA A 64 -6.58 4.21 -13.51
CA ALA A 64 -7.21 2.99 -14.03
C ALA A 64 -8.59 3.29 -14.62
N ARG A 65 -9.45 4.01 -13.87
CA ARG A 65 -10.77 4.43 -14.35
C ARG A 65 -10.70 5.30 -15.61
N ARG A 66 -9.78 6.26 -15.67
CA ARG A 66 -9.58 7.13 -16.84
C ARG A 66 -9.14 6.34 -18.08
N LEU A 67 -8.36 5.29 -17.88
CA LEU A 67 -7.90 4.39 -18.95
C LEU A 67 -8.90 3.28 -19.29
N GLY A 68 -10.05 3.23 -18.62
CA GLY A 68 -11.08 2.21 -18.84
C GLY A 68 -10.73 0.84 -18.28
N VAL A 69 -9.73 0.75 -17.37
CA VAL A 69 -9.36 -0.50 -16.70
C VAL A 69 -10.32 -0.78 -15.55
N ALA A 70 -11.01 -1.92 -15.61
CA ALA A 70 -11.97 -2.30 -14.58
C ALA A 70 -11.28 -2.77 -13.29
N VAL A 71 -11.57 -2.12 -12.16
CA VAL A 71 -11.10 -2.52 -10.84
C VAL A 71 -12.28 -3.09 -10.05
N PRO A 72 -12.17 -4.31 -9.51
CA PRO A 72 -11.01 -5.22 -9.51
C PRO A 72 -10.93 -6.16 -10.72
N ALA A 73 -11.95 -6.19 -11.61
CA ALA A 73 -12.14 -7.27 -12.58
C ALA A 73 -10.96 -7.51 -13.54
N GLU A 74 -10.28 -6.42 -13.95
CA GLU A 74 -9.07 -6.53 -14.80
C GLU A 74 -7.79 -6.31 -13.99
N CYS A 75 -7.85 -5.46 -12.97
CA CYS A 75 -6.67 -5.15 -12.16
C CYS A 75 -7.08 -4.86 -10.72
N ALA A 76 -6.72 -5.74 -9.81
CA ALA A 76 -6.91 -5.55 -8.37
C ALA A 76 -5.97 -4.46 -7.82
N LEU A 77 -6.41 -3.71 -6.80
CA LEU A 77 -5.61 -2.70 -6.14
C LEU A 77 -5.59 -2.91 -4.64
N VAL A 78 -4.38 -2.86 -4.07
CA VAL A 78 -4.17 -2.92 -2.62
C VAL A 78 -3.35 -1.71 -2.17
N GLY A 79 -3.86 -1.00 -1.16
CA GLY A 79 -3.18 0.10 -0.49
C GLY A 79 -2.45 -0.33 0.78
N PHE A 80 -1.95 0.67 1.49
CA PHE A 80 -1.33 0.53 2.80
C PHE A 80 -1.62 1.79 3.61
N ASP A 81 -1.84 1.70 4.90
CA ASP A 81 -2.10 2.67 5.95
C ASP A 81 -3.52 2.61 6.53
N GLY A 82 -4.52 2.16 5.80
CA GLY A 82 -5.91 2.14 6.26
C GLY A 82 -6.50 3.52 6.47
N LEU A 83 -6.29 4.42 5.50
CA LEU A 83 -6.87 5.77 5.55
C LEU A 83 -8.38 5.73 5.27
N SER A 84 -9.16 6.51 6.02
CA SER A 84 -10.62 6.61 5.84
C SER A 84 -11.02 7.09 4.44
N ILE A 85 -10.20 7.88 3.77
CA ILE A 85 -10.44 8.31 2.38
C ILE A 85 -10.54 7.12 1.41
N GLY A 86 -9.88 6.00 1.70
CA GLY A 86 -9.97 4.77 0.89
C GLY A 86 -11.36 4.12 0.92
N GLU A 87 -12.19 4.45 1.92
CA GLU A 87 -13.57 3.98 2.02
C GLU A 87 -14.54 4.81 1.17
N LEU A 88 -14.11 6.01 0.75
CA LEU A 88 -14.94 6.94 -0.01
C LEU A 88 -14.84 6.75 -1.54
N ILE A 89 -13.90 5.96 -2.02
CA ILE A 89 -13.84 5.58 -3.44
C ILE A 89 -14.79 4.42 -3.72
N ASP A 90 -15.21 4.28 -4.96
CA ASP A 90 -16.10 3.20 -5.40
C ASP A 90 -15.50 2.44 -6.58
N PRO A 91 -15.14 1.16 -6.36
CA PRO A 91 -15.27 0.35 -5.14
C PRO A 91 -14.31 0.77 -4.02
N PRO A 92 -14.66 0.49 -2.73
CA PRO A 92 -13.82 0.84 -1.58
C PRO A 92 -12.47 0.11 -1.59
N LEU A 93 -11.41 0.80 -1.17
CA LEU A 93 -10.03 0.33 -1.25
C LEU A 93 -9.72 -0.77 -0.24
N THR A 94 -9.27 -1.92 -0.72
CA THR A 94 -8.57 -2.94 0.07
C THR A 94 -7.22 -2.38 0.51
N THR A 95 -6.90 -2.50 1.81
CA THR A 95 -5.69 -1.89 2.35
C THR A 95 -5.12 -2.68 3.51
N ILE A 96 -3.82 -2.56 3.73
CA ILE A 96 -3.17 -3.02 4.95
C ILE A 96 -3.32 -1.93 6.01
N HIS A 97 -4.17 -2.19 7.01
CA HIS A 97 -4.45 -1.25 8.09
C HIS A 97 -3.40 -1.32 9.20
N LEU A 98 -2.91 -0.16 9.61
CA LEU A 98 -2.08 0.03 10.80
C LEU A 98 -2.86 0.88 11.81
N ASP A 99 -3.03 0.39 13.05
CA ASP A 99 -3.66 1.14 14.13
C ASP A 99 -2.77 2.32 14.56
N LYS A 100 -2.98 3.47 13.92
CA LYS A 100 -2.22 4.70 14.16
C LYS A 100 -2.45 5.28 15.55
N ARG A 101 -3.67 5.07 16.10
CA ARG A 101 -3.98 5.49 17.47
C ARG A 101 -3.12 4.71 18.46
N ARG A 102 -3.11 3.39 18.32
CA ARG A 102 -2.29 2.51 19.18
C ARG A 102 -0.80 2.80 19.01
N LEU A 103 -0.35 3.09 17.79
CA LEU A 103 1.03 3.51 17.53
C LEU A 103 1.38 4.79 18.30
N GLY A 104 0.51 5.80 18.27
CA GLY A 104 0.70 7.03 19.02
C GLY A 104 0.72 6.82 20.54
N GLU A 105 -0.20 6.02 21.07
CA GLU A 105 -0.24 5.67 22.49
C GLU A 105 1.07 4.99 22.94
N LEU A 106 1.56 4.02 22.18
CA LEU A 106 2.82 3.32 22.47
C LEU A 106 4.02 4.26 22.40
N ALA A 107 4.06 5.13 21.39
CA ALA A 107 5.15 6.09 21.23
C ALA A 107 5.24 7.04 22.45
N VAL A 108 4.11 7.61 22.89
CA VAL A 108 4.06 8.47 24.08
C VAL A 108 4.47 7.70 25.34
N HIS A 109 3.98 6.47 25.50
CA HIS A 109 4.34 5.63 26.63
C HIS A 109 5.86 5.39 26.70
N GLN A 110 6.48 5.00 25.59
CA GLN A 110 7.93 4.77 25.53
C GLN A 110 8.74 6.05 25.80
N VAL A 111 8.31 7.20 25.27
CA VAL A 111 8.96 8.48 25.55
C VAL A 111 8.92 8.79 27.06
N ASN A 112 7.78 8.59 27.73
CA ASN A 112 7.67 8.81 29.15
C ASN A 112 8.59 7.90 29.97
N GLN A 113 8.72 6.62 29.58
CA GLN A 113 9.66 5.68 30.23
C GLN A 113 11.12 6.15 30.05
N LEU A 114 11.50 6.56 28.84
CA LEU A 114 12.83 7.08 28.57
C LEU A 114 13.15 8.34 29.42
N LEU A 115 12.18 9.25 29.55
CA LEU A 115 12.32 10.45 30.41
C LEU A 115 12.45 10.10 31.90
N ALA A 116 11.88 8.97 32.32
CA ALA A 116 12.05 8.43 33.67
C ALA A 116 13.38 7.66 33.88
N GLY A 117 14.23 7.58 32.84
CA GLY A 117 15.51 6.86 32.90
C GLY A 117 15.38 5.34 32.68
N GLU A 118 14.20 4.88 32.25
CA GLU A 118 13.96 3.48 31.92
C GLU A 118 14.37 3.20 30.45
N LEU A 119 14.70 1.94 30.13
CA LEU A 119 14.93 1.47 28.76
C LEU A 119 13.80 0.52 28.36
N PRO A 120 12.71 1.02 27.76
CA PRO A 120 11.61 0.19 27.35
C PRO A 120 12.00 -0.78 26.22
N PRO A 121 11.46 -1.99 26.20
CA PRO A 121 11.65 -2.90 25.07
C PRO A 121 11.02 -2.31 23.80
N PRO A 122 11.52 -2.71 22.60
CA PRO A 122 10.90 -2.31 21.33
C PRO A 122 9.42 -2.74 21.29
N ALA A 123 8.54 -1.79 20.97
CA ALA A 123 7.14 -2.09 20.72
C ALA A 123 6.91 -2.42 19.24
N VAL A 124 6.19 -3.50 18.97
CA VAL A 124 5.85 -3.93 17.61
C VAL A 124 4.34 -3.94 17.46
N LEU A 125 3.84 -3.29 16.41
CA LEU A 125 2.45 -3.38 15.99
C LEU A 125 2.34 -4.23 14.74
N SER A 126 1.45 -5.22 14.77
CA SER A 126 1.13 -6.03 13.60
C SER A 126 0.04 -5.36 12.79
N PRO A 127 0.29 -5.05 11.50
CA PRO A 127 -0.78 -4.60 10.61
C PRO A 127 -1.68 -5.78 10.23
N HIS A 128 -2.89 -5.49 9.73
CA HIS A 128 -3.80 -6.49 9.21
C HIS A 128 -4.41 -6.06 7.88
N LEU A 129 -4.71 -7.04 7.03
CA LEU A 129 -5.35 -6.80 5.74
C LEU A 129 -6.86 -6.58 5.94
N VAL A 130 -7.37 -5.49 5.39
CA VAL A 130 -8.81 -5.18 5.32
C VAL A 130 -9.23 -5.32 3.87
N ILE A 131 -9.90 -6.42 3.53
CA ILE A 131 -10.42 -6.70 2.19
C ILE A 131 -11.69 -5.89 1.98
N ARG A 132 -11.75 -5.19 0.83
CA ARG A 132 -12.89 -4.40 0.38
C ARG A 132 -13.17 -4.66 -1.11
N GLY A 133 -13.64 -3.66 -1.83
CA GLY A 133 -14.13 -3.83 -3.21
C GLY A 133 -13.07 -3.76 -4.31
N THR A 134 -11.82 -3.38 -4.02
CA THR A 134 -10.75 -3.28 -5.04
C THR A 134 -9.93 -4.56 -5.22
N THR A 135 -10.33 -5.67 -4.53
CA THR A 135 -9.74 -7.01 -4.72
C THR A 135 -10.80 -8.07 -4.75
#